data_2ea4be9f7c6731f3ca72221169e87798
#
_entry.id   2ea4be9f7c6731f3ca72221169e87798
#
_cell.length_a   1.000
_cell.length_b   1.000
_cell.length_c   1.000
_cell.angle_alpha   90.00
_cell.angle_beta   90.00
_cell.angle_gamma   90.00
#
_symmetry.space_group_name_H-M   'P 1'
#
loop_
_entity.id
_entity.type
_entity.pdbx_description
1 polymer ?
#
loop_
_entity_poly.entity_id
_entity_poly.type
_entity_poly.pdbx_seq_one_letter_code
_entity_poly.pdbx_strand_id
1 'polypeptide(L)'
;MSYRFVDAREVKPRLSVLRPIREALGIGSFGVNEIDLPPNTAGHPEHDELKTNHDELYAVLAGGGTMTVDGEQIELMPGRYVFVTPESRRQISPGAEGIRFIAVGVAADHEHSGRW
;
A
#
# COMPACT_ATOMS: atom_id res chain seq x y z
N MET A 1 -6.94 -24.86 -10.43
CA MET A 1 -7.48 -24.21 -9.24
C MET A 1 -8.14 -22.89 -9.63
N SER A 2 -9.33 -22.63 -9.14
CA SER A 2 -10.11 -21.45 -9.52
C SER A 2 -9.97 -20.26 -8.55
N TYR A 3 -9.65 -20.48 -7.28
CA TYR A 3 -9.50 -19.39 -6.33
C TYR A 3 -8.69 -19.79 -5.09
N ARG A 4 -8.20 -18.78 -4.40
CA ARG A 4 -7.59 -18.88 -3.08
C ARG A 4 -8.08 -17.70 -2.25
N PHE A 5 -8.10 -17.86 -0.94
CA PHE A 5 -8.43 -16.76 -0.04
C PHE A 5 -7.62 -16.86 1.24
N VAL A 6 -7.45 -15.73 1.90
CA VAL A 6 -6.80 -15.65 3.20
C VAL A 6 -7.42 -14.51 4.00
N ASP A 7 -7.49 -14.68 5.30
CA ASP A 7 -7.84 -13.61 6.21
C ASP A 7 -6.55 -12.90 6.61
N ALA A 8 -6.53 -11.58 6.57
CA ALA A 8 -5.34 -10.80 6.94
C ALA A 8 -4.82 -11.15 8.34
N ARG A 9 -5.72 -11.49 9.27
CA ARG A 9 -5.36 -11.89 10.64
C ARG A 9 -4.53 -13.17 10.68
N GLU A 10 -4.58 -13.99 9.65
CA GLU A 10 -3.84 -15.25 9.55
C GLU A 10 -2.48 -15.06 8.88
N VAL A 11 -2.22 -13.88 8.32
CA VAL A 11 -0.95 -13.57 7.65
C VAL A 11 0.00 -12.94 8.66
N LYS A 12 1.15 -13.59 8.87
CA LYS A 12 2.14 -13.09 9.81
C LYS A 12 2.76 -11.80 9.27
N PRO A 13 2.69 -10.69 10.03
CA PRO A 13 3.28 -9.44 9.57
C PRO A 13 4.81 -9.48 9.60
N ARG A 14 5.43 -8.85 8.59
CA ARG A 14 6.87 -8.58 8.57
C ARG A 14 7.12 -7.22 9.19
N LEU A 15 8.20 -7.10 9.95
CA LEU A 15 8.55 -5.87 10.66
C LEU A 15 7.40 -5.35 11.52
N SER A 16 6.54 -6.27 11.97
CA SER A 16 5.36 -6.02 12.80
C SER A 16 4.25 -5.19 12.14
N VAL A 17 4.40 -4.75 10.90
CA VAL A 17 3.46 -3.81 10.25
C VAL A 17 2.96 -4.26 8.88
N LEU A 18 3.74 -5.06 8.14
CA LEU A 18 3.42 -5.38 6.74
C LEU A 18 3.00 -6.83 6.59
N ARG A 19 1.78 -7.05 6.10
CA ARG A 19 1.28 -8.38 5.75
C ARG A 19 1.40 -8.59 4.25
N PRO A 20 2.27 -9.54 3.81
CA PRO A 20 2.49 -9.78 2.38
C PRO A 20 1.36 -10.63 1.78
N ILE A 21 0.29 -9.99 1.40
CA ILE A 21 -0.91 -10.67 0.87
C ILE A 21 -0.62 -11.36 -0.45
N ARG A 22 0.16 -10.72 -1.33
CA ARG A 22 0.59 -11.33 -2.59
C ARG A 22 1.23 -12.70 -2.36
N GLU A 23 2.17 -12.72 -1.42
CA GLU A 23 2.91 -13.94 -1.11
C GLU A 23 1.99 -15.01 -0.51
N ALA A 24 1.14 -14.61 0.43
CA ALA A 24 0.21 -15.52 1.09
C ALA A 24 -0.76 -16.17 0.09
N LEU A 25 -1.16 -15.45 -0.94
CA LEU A 25 -2.09 -15.95 -1.97
C LEU A 25 -1.39 -16.50 -3.22
N GLY A 26 -0.07 -16.33 -3.34
CA GLY A 26 0.65 -16.80 -4.52
C GLY A 26 0.32 -16.02 -5.80
N ILE A 27 0.07 -14.71 -5.66
CA ILE A 27 -0.28 -13.86 -6.82
C ILE A 27 1.01 -13.55 -7.59
N GLY A 28 1.01 -13.85 -8.90
CA GLY A 28 2.16 -13.59 -9.75
C GLY A 28 2.08 -12.29 -10.55
N SER A 29 0.90 -11.73 -10.74
CA SER A 29 0.68 -10.64 -11.69
C SER A 29 0.73 -9.23 -11.10
N PHE A 30 0.57 -9.08 -9.81
CA PHE A 30 0.66 -7.77 -9.15
C PHE A 30 1.05 -7.95 -7.68
N GLY A 31 1.52 -6.87 -7.08
CA GLY A 31 1.84 -6.85 -5.66
C GLY A 31 0.66 -6.33 -4.85
N VAL A 32 0.45 -6.88 -3.67
CA VAL A 32 -0.50 -6.35 -2.70
C VAL A 32 -0.02 -6.66 -1.29
N ASN A 33 0.02 -5.62 -0.46
CA ASN A 33 0.36 -5.72 0.95
C ASN A 33 -0.72 -5.00 1.76
N GLU A 34 -1.00 -5.49 2.94
CA GLU A 34 -1.77 -4.74 3.92
C GLU A 34 -0.81 -4.23 4.98
N ILE A 35 -0.84 -2.93 5.26
CA ILE A 35 0.08 -2.29 6.18
C ILE A 35 -0.71 -1.65 7.32
N ASP A 36 -0.23 -1.89 8.54
CA ASP A 36 -0.86 -1.42 9.76
C ASP A 36 0.18 -0.67 10.58
N LEU A 37 0.15 0.66 10.54
CA LEU A 37 1.11 1.50 11.25
C LEU A 37 0.52 1.96 12.59
N PRO A 38 1.24 1.71 13.71
CA PRO A 38 0.79 2.16 15.02
C PRO A 38 0.66 3.68 15.12
N PRO A 39 -0.17 4.17 16.06
CA PRO A 39 -0.34 5.61 16.24
C PRO A 39 0.97 6.35 16.51
N ASN A 40 1.10 7.51 15.91
CA ASN A 40 2.18 8.47 16.19
C ASN A 40 3.60 7.89 16.07
N THR A 41 3.78 6.92 15.18
CA THR A 41 5.10 6.38 14.87
C THR A 41 5.73 7.14 13.70
N ALA A 42 7.01 6.86 13.41
CA ALA A 42 7.70 7.48 12.28
C ALA A 42 7.06 7.13 10.93
N GLY A 43 6.27 6.07 10.90
CA GLY A 43 5.57 5.67 9.71
C GLY A 43 6.42 4.89 8.73
N HIS A 44 5.97 4.87 7.51
CA HIS A 44 6.63 4.17 6.42
C HIS A 44 7.78 5.03 5.90
N PRO A 45 8.97 4.47 5.61
CA PRO A 45 10.07 5.27 5.08
C PRO A 45 9.71 5.95 3.77
N GLU A 46 10.23 7.17 3.57
CA GLU A 46 10.07 7.86 2.30
C GLU A 46 10.83 7.10 1.21
N HIS A 47 10.17 6.85 0.09
CA HIS A 47 10.78 6.11 -1.02
C HIS A 47 10.11 6.44 -2.35
N ASP A 48 10.77 6.07 -3.44
CA ASP A 48 10.19 6.01 -4.77
C ASP A 48 10.23 4.55 -5.26
N GLU A 49 9.69 4.31 -6.43
CA GLU A 49 9.64 2.98 -7.04
C GLU A 49 10.39 2.94 -8.38
N LEU A 50 11.39 3.81 -8.55
CA LEU A 50 12.17 3.85 -9.78
C LEU A 50 12.88 2.53 -10.08
N LYS A 51 13.38 1.87 -9.04
CA LYS A 51 14.13 0.63 -9.20
C LYS A 51 13.29 -0.51 -9.75
N THR A 52 12.03 -0.60 -9.33
CA THR A 52 11.10 -1.64 -9.77
C THR A 52 10.19 -1.16 -10.89
N ASN A 53 10.12 0.15 -11.12
CA ASN A 53 9.20 0.78 -12.07
C ASN A 53 7.74 0.41 -11.82
N HIS A 54 7.33 0.49 -10.56
CA HIS A 54 5.96 0.17 -10.17
C HIS A 54 5.10 1.41 -10.01
N ASP A 55 3.91 1.37 -10.60
CA ASP A 55 2.78 2.20 -10.16
C ASP A 55 2.25 1.61 -8.86
N GLU A 56 1.86 2.45 -7.91
CA GLU A 56 1.24 1.99 -6.68
C GLU A 56 -0.08 2.68 -6.42
N LEU A 57 -1.05 1.88 -5.97
CA LEU A 57 -2.34 2.38 -5.49
C LEU A 57 -2.41 2.10 -3.99
N TYR A 58 -2.72 3.15 -3.22
CA TYR A 58 -2.94 3.04 -1.78
C TYR A 58 -4.41 3.25 -1.48
N ALA A 59 -4.98 2.38 -0.67
CA ALA A 59 -6.37 2.46 -0.26
C ALA A 59 -6.47 2.38 1.26
N VAL A 60 -7.02 3.42 1.88
CA VAL A 60 -7.12 3.51 3.34
C VAL A 60 -8.33 2.73 3.83
N LEU A 61 -8.10 1.80 4.76
CA LEU A 61 -9.15 0.96 5.35
C LEU A 61 -9.64 1.47 6.69
N ALA A 62 -8.73 1.94 7.54
CA ALA A 62 -9.08 2.35 8.90
C ALA A 62 -8.05 3.35 9.42
N GLY A 63 -8.42 4.14 10.42
CA GLY A 63 -7.55 5.14 10.99
C GLY A 63 -7.33 6.32 10.06
N GLY A 64 -6.15 6.93 10.12
CA GLY A 64 -5.83 8.06 9.27
C GLY A 64 -4.41 8.53 9.48
N GLY A 65 -4.03 9.54 8.72
CA GLY A 65 -2.71 10.11 8.75
C GLY A 65 -2.48 11.04 7.59
N THR A 66 -1.23 11.17 7.19
CA THR A 66 -0.82 12.05 6.11
C THR A 66 0.08 11.30 5.14
N MET A 67 -0.14 11.49 3.86
CA MET A 67 0.78 11.04 2.83
C MET A 67 1.46 12.25 2.21
N THR A 68 2.78 12.24 2.17
CA THR A 68 3.55 13.26 1.47
C THR A 68 4.00 12.67 0.15
N VAL A 69 3.69 13.36 -0.96
CA VAL A 69 4.10 12.97 -2.31
C VAL A 69 4.81 14.15 -2.93
N ASP A 70 6.11 14.00 -3.18
CA ASP A 70 6.97 15.06 -3.72
C ASP A 70 6.79 16.39 -2.98
N GLY A 71 6.71 16.32 -1.65
CA GLY A 71 6.57 17.48 -0.78
C GLY A 71 5.13 17.97 -0.58
N GLU A 72 4.16 17.48 -1.34
CA GLU A 72 2.75 17.83 -1.14
C GLU A 72 2.11 16.89 -0.13
N GLN A 73 1.28 17.44 0.74
CA GLN A 73 0.61 16.67 1.79
C GLN A 73 -0.83 16.33 1.39
N ILE A 74 -1.19 15.08 1.58
CA ILE A 74 -2.53 14.56 1.34
C ILE A 74 -3.04 13.96 2.66
N GLU A 75 -4.19 14.43 3.12
CA GLU A 75 -4.82 13.82 4.29
C GLU A 75 -5.38 12.45 3.93
N LEU A 76 -5.08 11.45 4.75
CA LEU A 76 -5.56 10.08 4.56
C LEU A 76 -6.67 9.76 5.56
N MET A 77 -7.76 9.21 5.03
CA MET A 77 -8.93 8.80 5.81
C MET A 77 -9.55 7.56 5.15
N PRO A 78 -10.36 6.79 5.88
CA PRO A 78 -10.99 5.59 5.30
C PRO A 78 -11.75 5.92 4.02
N GLY A 79 -11.55 5.10 3.00
CA GLY A 79 -12.18 5.29 1.70
C GLY A 79 -11.40 6.16 0.73
N ARG A 80 -10.29 6.77 1.15
CA ARG A 80 -9.44 7.55 0.25
C ARG A 80 -8.46 6.65 -0.49
N TYR A 81 -8.33 6.89 -1.79
CA TYR A 81 -7.41 6.20 -2.68
C TYR A 81 -6.39 7.20 -3.20
N VAL A 82 -5.13 6.80 -3.24
CA VAL A 82 -4.05 7.63 -3.80
C VAL A 82 -3.25 6.78 -4.79
N PHE A 83 -3.08 7.31 -6.00
CA PHE A 83 -2.26 6.67 -7.02
C PHE A 83 -0.94 7.42 -7.16
N VAL A 84 0.17 6.68 -7.13
CA VAL A 84 1.52 7.27 -7.19
C VAL A 84 2.33 6.58 -8.27
N THR A 85 2.91 7.36 -9.17
CA THR A 85 3.79 6.86 -10.23
C THR A 85 5.20 6.58 -9.69
N PRO A 86 6.03 5.80 -10.42
CA PRO A 86 7.31 5.32 -9.88
C PRO A 86 8.29 6.41 -9.47
N GLU A 87 8.31 7.52 -10.18
CA GLU A 87 9.31 8.58 -9.96
C GLU A 87 9.00 9.48 -8.75
N SER A 88 7.78 9.47 -8.26
CA SER A 88 7.40 10.33 -7.14
C SER A 88 7.85 9.73 -5.81
N ARG A 89 8.44 10.53 -4.95
CA ARG A 89 8.79 10.12 -3.60
C ARG A 89 7.56 10.23 -2.71
N ARG A 90 7.30 9.19 -1.94
CA ARG A 90 6.13 9.14 -1.07
C ARG A 90 6.50 8.65 0.32
N GLN A 91 5.73 9.13 1.30
CA GLN A 91 5.84 8.68 2.68
C GLN A 91 4.47 8.78 3.35
N ILE A 92 4.09 7.75 4.10
CA ILE A 92 2.87 7.75 4.90
C ILE A 92 3.25 7.87 6.37
N SER A 93 2.61 8.81 7.06
CA SER A 93 2.76 9.02 8.49
C SER A 93 1.42 8.78 9.17
N PRO A 94 1.32 7.85 10.13
CA PRO A 94 0.08 7.59 10.84
C PRO A 94 -0.27 8.73 11.79
N GLY A 95 -1.57 8.96 11.96
CA GLY A 95 -2.08 9.91 12.93
C GLY A 95 -2.29 9.29 14.32
N ALA A 96 -3.11 9.95 15.13
CA ALA A 96 -3.33 9.59 16.53
C ALA A 96 -3.98 8.21 16.72
N GLU A 97 -4.68 7.71 15.72
CA GLU A 97 -5.36 6.41 15.77
C GLU A 97 -4.61 5.31 15.00
N GLY A 98 -3.43 5.63 14.46
CA GLY A 98 -2.74 4.75 13.53
C GLY A 98 -3.43 4.73 12.18
N ILE A 99 -2.92 3.92 11.26
CA ILE A 99 -3.52 3.79 9.93
C ILE A 99 -3.36 2.37 9.42
N ARG A 100 -4.41 1.85 8.80
CA ARG A 100 -4.37 0.58 8.09
C ARG A 100 -4.76 0.82 6.64
N PHE A 101 -3.91 0.37 5.72
CA PHE A 101 -4.13 0.59 4.29
C PHE A 101 -3.62 -0.59 3.48
N ILE A 102 -4.12 -0.67 2.24
CA ILE A 102 -3.65 -1.63 1.24
C ILE A 102 -2.78 -0.87 0.24
N ALA A 103 -1.64 -1.46 -0.11
CA ALA A 103 -0.81 -0.98 -1.21
C ALA A 103 -0.81 -2.03 -2.32
N VAL A 104 -1.17 -1.61 -3.54
CA VAL A 104 -1.18 -2.47 -4.72
C VAL A 104 -0.15 -1.93 -5.69
N GLY A 105 0.76 -2.80 -6.14
CA GLY A 105 1.82 -2.43 -7.07
C GLY A 105 1.78 -3.24 -8.34
N VAL A 106 2.02 -2.57 -9.47
CA VAL A 106 2.08 -3.21 -10.78
C VAL A 106 3.13 -2.49 -11.64
N ALA A 107 3.74 -3.20 -12.58
CA ALA A 107 4.69 -2.56 -13.50
C ALA A 107 3.99 -1.42 -14.24
N ALA A 108 4.64 -0.24 -14.25
CA ALA A 108 4.04 0.98 -14.82
C ALA A 108 3.80 0.88 -16.33
N ASP A 109 4.52 0.00 -17.02
CA ASP A 109 4.36 -0.26 -18.44
C ASP A 109 3.32 -1.35 -18.75
N HIS A 110 2.70 -1.91 -17.71
CA HIS A 110 1.62 -2.89 -17.91
C HIS A 110 0.32 -2.17 -18.26
N GLU A 111 -0.31 -2.60 -19.33
CA GLU A 111 -1.56 -2.03 -19.78
C GLU A 111 -2.73 -2.94 -19.37
N HIS A 112 -3.70 -2.34 -18.70
CA HIS A 112 -4.91 -3.06 -18.32
C HIS A 112 -5.79 -3.27 -19.56
N SER A 113 -6.16 -4.51 -19.82
CA SER A 113 -6.93 -4.87 -21.02
C SER A 113 -8.42 -5.00 -20.78
N GLY A 114 -8.88 -4.92 -19.57
CA GLY A 114 -10.28 -5.05 -19.21
C GLY A 114 -11.03 -3.73 -19.25
N ARG A 115 -12.34 -3.83 -19.16
CA ARG A 115 -13.23 -2.66 -19.12
C ARG A 115 -13.17 -1.93 -17.78
N TRP A 116 -12.90 -2.67 -16.70
CA TRP A 116 -12.93 -2.16 -15.34
C TRP A 116 -11.53 -2.24 -14.69
#